data_39e60d060e8ef482f3487c2436557cde
#
_entry.id   39e60d060e8ef482f3487c2436557cde
#
_cell.length_a   1.000
_cell.length_b   1.000
_cell.length_c   1.000
_cell.angle_alpha   90.00
_cell.angle_beta   90.00
_cell.angle_gamma   90.00
#
_symmetry.space_group_name_H-M   'P 1'
#
loop_
_entity.id
_entity.type
_entity.pdbx_description
1 polymer ?
#
loop_
_entity_poly.entity_id
_entity_poly.type
_entity_poly.pdbx_seq_one_letter_code
_entity_poly.pdbx_strand_id
1 'polypeptide(L)'
;MKRTLILILLVSYGLISCGSNSTSSTSNTTAQYIENKGSDTIVNLALAWAERYQTEYPDVRISVTGGGSGTGIAALINGTVDIANASRQIKDEEVAQAQSQGINPVEHVIARDAIAVIVNPENPVSELTLQQISDIYSGKVTNWTEVGGEDRPIVKLSRETNSGTHVYFLETVLRLGEKDNKTLFSTDTLLLPSSEGIIAEVRQNPNAIGYDGLGYVPDDLKMIAIAETEGGAYVLPAIETVNDKTYPIARDLYMYTNGEPTGITKEYLDWILSAEAQTIVAELGFVPVK
;
A
#
# COMPACT_ATOMS: atom_id res chain seq x y z
N MET A 1 -39.23 -52.12 -61.33
CA MET A 1 -39.84 -50.95 -60.67
C MET A 1 -41.04 -51.44 -59.89
N LYS A 2 -40.92 -51.75 -58.65
CA LYS A 2 -42.00 -51.88 -57.63
C LYS A 2 -41.37 -51.74 -56.24
N ARG A 3 -41.74 -50.70 -55.52
CA ARG A 3 -41.32 -50.42 -54.15
C ARG A 3 -42.13 -51.27 -53.20
N THR A 4 -41.47 -52.03 -52.36
CA THR A 4 -42.12 -52.78 -51.25
C THR A 4 -41.79 -52.07 -49.96
N LEU A 5 -42.84 -51.61 -49.31
CA LEU A 5 -42.80 -50.91 -48.00
C LEU A 5 -42.91 -52.01 -46.92
N ILE A 6 -41.93 -52.17 -46.07
CA ILE A 6 -41.95 -53.05 -44.89
C ILE A 6 -42.17 -52.19 -43.66
N LEU A 7 -43.31 -52.38 -43.00
CA LEU A 7 -43.71 -51.74 -41.77
C LEU A 7 -43.21 -52.59 -40.59
N ILE A 8 -42.25 -52.11 -39.80
CA ILE A 8 -41.77 -52.77 -38.56
C ILE A 8 -42.45 -52.11 -37.38
N LEU A 9 -43.26 -52.89 -36.69
CA LEU A 9 -43.95 -52.52 -35.44
C LEU A 9 -43.01 -52.78 -34.26
N LEU A 10 -42.52 -51.71 -33.59
CA LEU A 10 -41.70 -51.80 -32.36
C LEU A 10 -42.61 -51.64 -31.16
N VAL A 11 -42.73 -52.67 -30.37
CA VAL A 11 -43.40 -52.71 -29.05
C VAL A 11 -42.39 -52.17 -28.02
N SER A 12 -42.71 -51.02 -27.45
CA SER A 12 -41.91 -50.43 -26.36
C SER A 12 -42.42 -50.90 -25.00
N TYR A 13 -41.59 -51.71 -24.30
CA TYR A 13 -41.77 -52.01 -22.87
C TYR A 13 -41.34 -50.83 -22.04
N GLY A 14 -42.28 -50.20 -21.33
CA GLY A 14 -42.02 -49.18 -20.34
C GLY A 14 -41.47 -49.79 -19.05
N LEU A 15 -40.23 -49.46 -18.71
CA LEU A 15 -39.67 -49.65 -17.38
C LEU A 15 -39.87 -48.35 -16.57
N ILE A 16 -40.79 -48.39 -15.62
CA ILE A 16 -40.99 -47.37 -14.59
C ILE A 16 -39.87 -47.55 -13.58
N SER A 17 -38.80 -46.73 -13.70
CA SER A 17 -37.76 -46.60 -12.67
C SER A 17 -38.15 -45.46 -11.73
N CYS A 18 -38.56 -45.84 -10.52
CA CYS A 18 -38.63 -44.87 -9.40
C CYS A 18 -37.22 -44.45 -8.99
N GLY A 19 -36.69 -43.42 -9.63
CA GLY A 19 -35.50 -42.74 -9.20
C GLY A 19 -35.87 -41.69 -8.12
N SER A 20 -35.45 -41.92 -6.89
CA SER A 20 -35.45 -40.94 -5.81
C SER A 20 -34.58 -39.75 -6.24
N ASN A 21 -35.22 -38.65 -6.58
CA ASN A 21 -34.57 -37.37 -6.83
C ASN A 21 -34.01 -36.84 -5.50
N SER A 22 -32.77 -37.18 -5.18
CA SER A 22 -31.99 -36.44 -4.22
C SER A 22 -31.65 -35.09 -4.86
N THR A 23 -32.49 -34.11 -4.65
CA THR A 23 -32.15 -32.71 -4.89
C THR A 23 -31.04 -32.35 -3.92
N SER A 24 -29.79 -32.58 -4.32
CA SER A 24 -28.67 -31.82 -3.78
C SER A 24 -28.90 -30.36 -4.19
N SER A 25 -29.43 -29.57 -3.26
CA SER A 25 -29.42 -28.15 -3.34
C SER A 25 -27.94 -27.72 -3.28
N THR A 26 -27.28 -27.67 -4.43
CA THR A 26 -26.09 -26.88 -4.60
C THR A 26 -26.56 -25.43 -4.39
N SER A 27 -26.35 -24.90 -3.20
CA SER A 27 -26.40 -23.47 -2.97
C SER A 27 -25.37 -22.86 -3.92
N ASN A 28 -25.82 -22.30 -5.04
CA ASN A 28 -25.03 -21.39 -5.83
C ASN A 28 -24.79 -20.15 -4.95
N THR A 29 -23.81 -20.21 -4.06
CA THR A 29 -23.28 -19.03 -3.39
C THR A 29 -22.61 -18.21 -4.49
N THR A 30 -23.26 -17.11 -4.88
CA THR A 30 -22.67 -16.17 -5.84
C THR A 30 -21.41 -15.60 -5.18
N ALA A 31 -20.24 -15.79 -5.78
CA ALA A 31 -19.01 -15.23 -5.26
C ALA A 31 -19.14 -13.72 -5.03
N GLN A 32 -18.72 -13.26 -3.86
CA GLN A 32 -18.72 -11.84 -3.51
C GLN A 32 -17.35 -11.26 -3.88
N TYR A 33 -17.34 -10.06 -4.43
CA TYR A 33 -16.15 -9.43 -4.95
C TYR A 33 -15.83 -8.16 -4.17
N ILE A 34 -14.55 -7.90 -3.92
CA ILE A 34 -14.03 -6.65 -3.37
C ILE A 34 -12.90 -6.18 -4.30
N GLU A 35 -13.06 -4.99 -4.86
CA GLU A 35 -12.01 -4.31 -5.63
C GLU A 35 -11.24 -3.36 -4.70
N ASN A 36 -9.97 -3.65 -4.49
CA ASN A 36 -9.05 -2.89 -3.65
C ASN A 36 -7.90 -2.34 -4.49
N LYS A 37 -7.68 -1.02 -4.45
CA LYS A 37 -6.66 -0.37 -5.27
C LYS A 37 -6.00 0.80 -4.57
N GLY A 38 -4.71 1.03 -4.83
CA GLY A 38 -4.07 2.29 -4.41
C GLY A 38 -2.60 2.18 -4.05
N SER A 39 -2.27 2.53 -2.82
CA SER A 39 -0.91 2.69 -2.33
C SER A 39 -0.03 1.47 -2.54
N ASP A 40 1.11 1.66 -3.21
CA ASP A 40 2.11 0.61 -3.34
C ASP A 40 2.76 0.26 -1.99
N THR A 41 2.83 1.21 -1.06
CA THR A 41 3.27 0.93 0.32
C THR A 41 2.43 -0.16 0.99
N ILE A 42 1.13 -0.21 0.68
CA ILE A 42 0.19 -1.13 1.33
C ILE A 42 0.00 -2.42 0.51
N VAL A 43 0.42 -2.45 -0.76
CA VAL A 43 0.03 -3.52 -1.70
C VAL A 43 0.40 -4.91 -1.18
N ASN A 44 1.61 -5.11 -0.65
CA ASN A 44 2.04 -6.42 -0.13
C ASN A 44 1.23 -6.83 1.12
N LEU A 45 0.95 -5.88 2.00
CA LEU A 45 0.10 -6.11 3.17
C LEU A 45 -1.35 -6.44 2.77
N ALA A 46 -1.91 -5.68 1.81
CA ALA A 46 -3.26 -5.92 1.31
C ALA A 46 -3.38 -7.28 0.57
N LEU A 47 -2.34 -7.70 -0.15
CA LEU A 47 -2.27 -9.03 -0.79
C LEU A 47 -2.23 -10.15 0.26
N ALA A 48 -1.41 -9.99 1.31
CA ALA A 48 -1.32 -10.98 2.40
C ALA A 48 -2.66 -11.11 3.14
N TRP A 49 -3.33 -9.99 3.42
CA TRP A 49 -4.68 -10.00 4.01
C TRP A 49 -5.71 -10.65 3.07
N ALA A 50 -5.69 -10.32 1.78
CA ALA A 50 -6.61 -10.90 0.82
C ALA A 50 -6.42 -12.41 0.68
N GLU A 51 -5.19 -12.91 0.63
CA GLU A 51 -4.87 -14.32 0.58
C GLU A 51 -5.36 -15.05 1.84
N ARG A 52 -5.06 -14.51 3.01
CA ARG A 52 -5.48 -15.08 4.28
C ARG A 52 -7.00 -15.10 4.42
N TYR A 53 -7.66 -14.00 4.14
CA TYR A 53 -9.12 -13.88 4.21
C TYR A 53 -9.83 -14.83 3.24
N GLN A 54 -9.38 -14.93 1.98
CA GLN A 54 -9.96 -15.84 0.98
C GLN A 54 -9.74 -17.32 1.31
N THR A 55 -8.73 -17.65 2.10
CA THR A 55 -8.51 -19.00 2.60
C THR A 55 -9.60 -19.39 3.61
N GLU A 56 -10.04 -18.47 4.44
CA GLU A 56 -11.10 -18.68 5.44
C GLU A 56 -12.51 -18.53 4.85
N TYR A 57 -12.65 -17.62 3.87
CA TYR A 57 -13.91 -17.30 3.22
C TYR A 57 -13.83 -17.58 1.71
N PRO A 58 -13.90 -18.85 1.28
CA PRO A 58 -13.61 -19.25 -0.11
C PRO A 58 -14.62 -18.73 -1.14
N ASP A 59 -15.77 -18.22 -0.71
CA ASP A 59 -16.78 -17.61 -1.59
C ASP A 59 -16.50 -16.11 -1.84
N VAL A 60 -15.46 -15.53 -1.20
CA VAL A 60 -15.03 -14.16 -1.40
C VAL A 60 -13.87 -14.09 -2.38
N ARG A 61 -13.87 -13.07 -3.22
CA ARG A 61 -12.79 -12.75 -4.16
C ARG A 61 -12.36 -11.30 -3.94
N ILE A 62 -11.08 -11.10 -3.61
CA ILE A 62 -10.50 -9.79 -3.36
C ILE A 62 -9.43 -9.54 -4.42
N SER A 63 -9.65 -8.53 -5.24
CA SER A 63 -8.65 -8.03 -6.20
C SER A 63 -7.84 -6.92 -5.53
N VAL A 64 -6.53 -7.04 -5.54
CA VAL A 64 -5.63 -6.00 -5.01
C VAL A 64 -4.73 -5.49 -6.12
N THR A 65 -4.74 -4.18 -6.34
CA THR A 65 -3.87 -3.52 -7.33
C THR A 65 -3.20 -2.28 -6.75
N GLY A 66 -1.91 -2.10 -7.05
CA GLY A 66 -1.13 -0.92 -6.70
C GLY A 66 -1.40 0.29 -7.62
N GLY A 67 -0.41 1.16 -7.73
CA GLY A 67 -0.41 2.33 -8.62
C GLY A 67 -0.44 3.66 -7.89
N GLY A 68 -0.21 3.67 -6.57
CA GLY A 68 -0.10 4.85 -5.72
C GLY A 68 -1.43 5.31 -5.10
N SER A 69 -1.33 5.99 -3.95
CA SER A 69 -2.49 6.47 -3.18
C SER A 69 -3.42 7.37 -4.00
N GLY A 70 -2.86 8.26 -4.83
CA GLY A 70 -3.64 9.14 -5.69
C GLY A 70 -4.50 8.37 -6.71
N THR A 71 -3.96 7.27 -7.25
CA THR A 71 -4.70 6.40 -8.19
C THR A 71 -5.84 5.66 -7.49
N GLY A 72 -5.63 5.17 -6.25
CA GLY A 72 -6.68 4.54 -5.45
C GLY A 72 -7.80 5.50 -5.10
N ILE A 73 -7.45 6.68 -4.60
CA ILE A 73 -8.42 7.74 -4.26
C ILE A 73 -9.23 8.16 -5.49
N ALA A 74 -8.57 8.36 -6.64
CA ALA A 74 -9.26 8.67 -7.89
C ALA A 74 -10.21 7.53 -8.32
N ALA A 75 -9.83 6.27 -8.13
CA ALA A 75 -10.69 5.13 -8.42
C ALA A 75 -11.92 5.09 -7.51
N LEU A 76 -11.78 5.40 -6.22
CA LEU A 76 -12.88 5.52 -5.28
C LEU A 76 -13.84 6.66 -5.69
N ILE A 77 -13.30 7.85 -6.02
CA ILE A 77 -14.08 9.00 -6.49
C ILE A 77 -14.88 8.65 -7.73
N ASN A 78 -14.33 7.84 -8.64
CA ASN A 78 -15.00 7.40 -9.85
C ASN A 78 -15.94 6.19 -9.63
N GLY A 79 -16.06 5.68 -8.40
CA GLY A 79 -16.91 4.54 -8.06
C GLY A 79 -16.49 3.22 -8.71
N THR A 80 -15.19 3.04 -8.99
CA THR A 80 -14.65 1.85 -9.67
C THR A 80 -13.98 0.86 -8.72
N VAL A 81 -13.90 1.17 -7.44
CA VAL A 81 -13.36 0.29 -6.38
C VAL A 81 -14.24 0.38 -5.13
N ASP A 82 -14.21 -0.67 -4.32
CA ASP A 82 -14.88 -0.72 -3.02
C ASP A 82 -13.99 -0.12 -1.93
N ILE A 83 -12.67 -0.32 -2.05
CA ILE A 83 -11.66 0.12 -1.09
C ILE A 83 -10.52 0.82 -1.83
N ALA A 84 -10.18 2.04 -1.40
CA ALA A 84 -8.98 2.73 -1.83
C ALA A 84 -7.90 2.68 -0.74
N ASN A 85 -6.74 2.10 -1.04
CA ASN A 85 -5.57 2.11 -0.17
C ASN A 85 -4.81 3.43 -0.27
N ALA A 86 -4.47 4.03 0.85
CA ALA A 86 -3.68 5.26 0.87
C ALA A 86 -2.65 5.27 2.02
N SER A 87 -1.46 5.73 1.71
CA SER A 87 -0.37 5.95 2.66
C SER A 87 -0.16 7.44 2.99
N ARG A 88 -1.21 8.21 2.85
CA ARG A 88 -1.43 9.59 3.27
C ARG A 88 -2.93 9.82 3.47
N GLN A 89 -3.27 10.86 4.20
CA GLN A 89 -4.66 11.28 4.24
C GLN A 89 -5.16 11.76 2.87
N ILE A 90 -6.47 11.56 2.65
CA ILE A 90 -7.17 12.17 1.51
C ILE A 90 -7.14 13.69 1.66
N LYS A 91 -6.88 14.40 0.57
CA LYS A 91 -6.80 15.86 0.58
C LYS A 91 -8.18 16.50 0.55
N ASP A 92 -8.29 17.73 1.08
CA ASP A 92 -9.54 18.48 1.07
C ASP A 92 -10.14 18.64 -0.34
N GLU A 93 -9.28 18.88 -1.34
CA GLU A 93 -9.69 18.97 -2.74
C GLU A 93 -10.23 17.64 -3.30
N GLU A 94 -9.64 16.50 -2.89
CA GLU A 94 -10.09 15.16 -3.27
C GLU A 94 -11.43 14.82 -2.60
N VAL A 95 -11.60 15.22 -1.33
CA VAL A 95 -12.89 15.11 -0.61
C VAL A 95 -13.97 15.94 -1.29
N ALA A 96 -13.68 17.20 -1.62
CA ALA A 96 -14.63 18.06 -2.32
C ALA A 96 -15.01 17.49 -3.71
N GLN A 97 -14.05 16.95 -4.44
CA GLN A 97 -14.30 16.28 -5.71
C GLN A 97 -15.19 15.03 -5.54
N ALA A 98 -14.90 14.18 -4.55
CA ALA A 98 -15.70 13.00 -4.23
C ALA A 98 -17.16 13.38 -3.94
N GLN A 99 -17.35 14.34 -3.05
CA GLN A 99 -18.69 14.82 -2.66
C GLN A 99 -19.48 15.39 -3.86
N SER A 100 -18.81 16.07 -4.79
CA SER A 100 -19.44 16.57 -6.01
C SER A 100 -19.96 15.46 -6.93
N GLN A 101 -19.42 14.24 -6.79
CA GLN A 101 -19.84 13.04 -7.52
C GLN A 101 -20.75 12.11 -6.67
N GLY A 102 -21.19 12.55 -5.50
CA GLY A 102 -22.04 11.76 -4.61
C GLY A 102 -21.29 10.66 -3.84
N ILE A 103 -19.97 10.71 -3.81
CA ILE A 103 -19.10 9.82 -3.03
C ILE A 103 -18.78 10.48 -1.71
N ASN A 104 -18.91 9.74 -0.61
CA ASN A 104 -18.57 10.19 0.73
C ASN A 104 -17.42 9.37 1.31
N PRO A 105 -16.16 9.77 1.15
CA PRO A 105 -15.03 9.00 1.63
C PRO A 105 -15.06 8.85 3.15
N VAL A 106 -15.01 7.60 3.64
CA VAL A 106 -14.85 7.27 5.06
C VAL A 106 -13.48 6.67 5.27
N GLU A 107 -12.77 7.22 6.25
CA GLU A 107 -11.40 6.85 6.59
C GLU A 107 -11.35 5.71 7.60
N HIS A 108 -10.55 4.69 7.30
CA HIS A 108 -10.24 3.58 8.21
C HIS A 108 -8.73 3.51 8.39
N VAL A 109 -8.23 3.75 9.59
CA VAL A 109 -6.81 3.53 9.92
C VAL A 109 -6.59 2.04 10.12
N ILE A 110 -5.71 1.44 9.30
CA ILE A 110 -5.52 -0.02 9.24
C ILE A 110 -4.17 -0.49 9.78
N ALA A 111 -3.17 0.36 9.74
CA ALA A 111 -1.80 0.12 10.24
C ALA A 111 -1.09 1.46 10.42
N ARG A 112 0.13 1.44 10.96
CA ARG A 112 1.07 2.56 10.91
C ARG A 112 2.35 2.15 10.21
N ASP A 113 3.09 3.13 9.74
CA ASP A 113 4.32 2.94 8.97
C ASP A 113 5.37 3.95 9.42
N ALA A 114 6.63 3.52 9.46
CA ALA A 114 7.78 4.40 9.54
C ALA A 114 8.33 4.59 8.12
N ILE A 115 8.65 5.81 7.73
CA ILE A 115 9.41 6.05 6.50
C ILE A 115 10.89 5.98 6.82
N ALA A 116 11.52 4.88 6.42
CA ALA A 116 12.96 4.70 6.54
C ALA A 116 13.67 5.49 5.43
N VAL A 117 14.66 6.28 5.81
CA VAL A 117 15.65 6.82 4.87
C VAL A 117 16.77 5.82 4.75
N ILE A 118 17.09 5.42 3.53
CA ILE A 118 17.97 4.30 3.23
C ILE A 118 19.10 4.71 2.30
N VAL A 119 20.26 4.11 2.51
CA VAL A 119 21.46 4.27 1.69
C VAL A 119 22.07 2.90 1.41
N ASN A 120 22.98 2.86 0.44
CA ASN A 120 23.80 1.68 0.19
C ASN A 120 24.62 1.32 1.45
N PRO A 121 24.81 0.04 1.80
CA PRO A 121 25.59 -0.38 2.96
C PRO A 121 27.03 0.16 3.01
N GLU A 122 27.63 0.45 1.83
CA GLU A 122 28.98 1.03 1.73
C GLU A 122 29.03 2.52 2.07
N ASN A 123 27.88 3.21 2.17
CA ASN A 123 27.85 4.62 2.54
C ASN A 123 28.19 4.78 4.03
N PRO A 124 29.21 5.59 4.41
CA PRO A 124 29.61 5.75 5.80
C PRO A 124 28.61 6.52 6.65
N VAL A 125 27.75 7.36 6.05
CA VAL A 125 26.75 8.16 6.78
C VAL A 125 25.74 7.24 7.45
N SER A 126 25.49 7.48 8.74
CA SER A 126 24.57 6.67 9.57
C SER A 126 23.49 7.50 10.27
N GLU A 127 23.67 8.82 10.30
CA GLU A 127 22.86 9.74 11.07
C GLU A 127 22.62 11.02 10.26
N LEU A 128 21.37 11.48 10.18
CA LEU A 128 20.99 12.75 9.57
C LEU A 128 19.88 13.42 10.38
N THR A 129 19.86 14.75 10.39
CA THR A 129 18.70 15.49 10.90
C THR A 129 17.64 15.62 9.80
N LEU A 130 16.38 15.90 10.16
CA LEU A 130 15.32 16.21 9.20
C LEU A 130 15.73 17.39 8.28
N GLN A 131 16.41 18.40 8.84
CA GLN A 131 16.88 19.53 8.05
C GLN A 131 17.92 19.11 7.01
N GLN A 132 18.89 18.25 7.36
CA GLN A 132 19.89 17.75 6.41
C GLN A 132 19.23 16.92 5.29
N ILE A 133 18.24 16.09 5.62
CA ILE A 133 17.48 15.35 4.60
C ILE A 133 16.72 16.31 3.69
N SER A 134 16.06 17.33 4.25
CA SER A 134 15.40 18.38 3.47
C SER A 134 16.37 19.09 2.53
N ASP A 135 17.56 19.44 3.01
CA ASP A 135 18.58 20.14 2.23
C ASP A 135 19.17 19.25 1.11
N ILE A 136 19.31 17.94 1.35
CA ILE A 136 19.68 16.98 0.32
C ILE A 136 18.61 16.93 -0.78
N TYR A 137 17.36 16.66 -0.43
CA TYR A 137 16.29 16.48 -1.42
C TYR A 137 15.86 17.78 -2.11
N SER A 138 16.08 18.93 -1.49
CA SER A 138 15.88 20.24 -2.14
C SER A 138 17.06 20.65 -3.04
N GLY A 139 18.18 19.91 -3.00
CA GLY A 139 19.37 20.18 -3.81
C GLY A 139 20.30 21.25 -3.24
N LYS A 140 20.14 21.64 -1.99
CA LYS A 140 21.10 22.54 -1.30
C LYS A 140 22.38 21.79 -0.90
N VAL A 141 22.25 20.52 -0.51
CA VAL A 141 23.34 19.59 -0.26
C VAL A 141 23.40 18.61 -1.43
N THR A 142 24.54 18.53 -2.11
CA THR A 142 24.71 17.74 -3.35
C THR A 142 25.83 16.72 -3.29
N ASN A 143 26.69 16.81 -2.27
CA ASN A 143 27.81 15.91 -2.07
C ASN A 143 27.77 15.33 -0.66
N TRP A 144 28.07 14.06 -0.54
CA TRP A 144 28.06 13.34 0.74
C TRP A 144 29.04 13.94 1.77
N THR A 145 30.15 14.60 1.35
CA THR A 145 31.07 15.28 2.26
C THR A 145 30.40 16.36 3.11
N GLU A 146 29.34 16.97 2.61
CA GLU A 146 28.62 18.04 3.30
C GLU A 146 27.83 17.53 4.53
N VAL A 147 27.65 16.20 4.60
CA VAL A 147 26.95 15.51 5.70
C VAL A 147 27.79 14.38 6.32
N GLY A 148 29.13 14.50 6.21
CA GLY A 148 30.06 13.56 6.88
C GLY A 148 30.39 12.29 6.11
N GLY A 149 30.01 12.21 4.85
CA GLY A 149 30.34 11.09 3.95
C GLY A 149 31.59 11.30 3.12
N GLU A 150 31.76 10.46 2.11
CA GLU A 150 32.87 10.53 1.17
C GLU A 150 32.65 11.59 0.07
N ASP A 151 33.71 11.97 -0.66
CA ASP A 151 33.61 12.89 -1.79
C ASP A 151 32.95 12.22 -3.00
N ARG A 152 31.63 12.15 -2.95
CA ARG A 152 30.76 11.58 -3.99
C ARG A 152 29.47 12.40 -4.14
N PRO A 153 28.95 12.57 -5.36
CA PRO A 153 27.66 13.22 -5.57
C PRO A 153 26.53 12.40 -4.95
N ILE A 154 25.49 13.07 -4.46
CA ILE A 154 24.30 12.42 -3.93
C ILE A 154 23.30 12.17 -5.06
N VAL A 155 22.91 10.91 -5.27
CA VAL A 155 21.83 10.51 -6.18
C VAL A 155 20.54 10.35 -5.39
N LYS A 156 19.62 11.30 -5.59
CA LYS A 156 18.34 11.38 -4.85
C LYS A 156 17.27 10.55 -5.54
N LEU A 157 16.67 9.61 -4.83
CA LEU A 157 15.60 8.76 -5.32
C LEU A 157 14.30 9.10 -4.58
N SER A 158 13.22 9.22 -5.33
CA SER A 158 11.88 9.45 -4.80
C SER A 158 10.87 8.58 -5.53
N ARG A 159 9.68 8.48 -4.98
CA ARG A 159 8.54 7.87 -5.64
C ARG A 159 7.90 8.87 -6.61
N GLU A 160 7.13 8.37 -7.56
CA GLU A 160 6.31 9.20 -8.45
C GLU A 160 5.28 10.05 -7.67
N THR A 161 4.83 11.14 -8.27
CA THR A 161 3.99 12.16 -7.61
C THR A 161 2.59 11.69 -7.21
N ASN A 162 2.10 10.59 -7.79
CA ASN A 162 0.86 9.91 -7.39
C ASN A 162 1.04 9.02 -6.14
N SER A 163 2.28 8.76 -5.72
CA SER A 163 2.59 8.01 -4.50
C SER A 163 2.24 8.82 -3.25
N GLY A 164 1.51 8.18 -2.32
CA GLY A 164 1.27 8.76 -1.00
C GLY A 164 2.56 8.96 -0.20
N THR A 165 3.55 8.10 -0.40
CA THR A 165 4.86 8.21 0.25
C THR A 165 5.62 9.44 -0.26
N HIS A 166 5.55 9.74 -1.57
CA HIS A 166 6.13 10.97 -2.12
C HIS A 166 5.49 12.22 -1.51
N VAL A 167 4.16 12.27 -1.48
CA VAL A 167 3.42 13.42 -0.93
C VAL A 167 3.72 13.61 0.56
N TYR A 168 3.65 12.52 1.34
CA TYR A 168 3.95 12.58 2.76
C TYR A 168 5.39 13.05 3.05
N PHE A 169 6.38 12.51 2.31
CA PHE A 169 7.77 12.90 2.47
C PHE A 169 8.02 14.36 2.07
N LEU A 170 7.35 14.83 1.01
CA LEU A 170 7.40 16.25 0.60
C LEU A 170 6.90 17.16 1.73
N GLU A 171 5.76 16.82 2.34
CA GLU A 171 5.12 17.67 3.34
C GLU A 171 5.83 17.59 4.70
N THR A 172 6.17 16.40 5.14
CA THR A 172 6.73 16.17 6.48
C THR A 172 8.23 16.40 6.53
N VAL A 173 8.98 16.00 5.51
CA VAL A 173 10.45 16.03 5.53
C VAL A 173 10.98 17.23 4.76
N LEU A 174 10.63 17.40 3.48
CA LEU A 174 11.15 18.54 2.71
C LEU A 174 10.66 19.87 3.25
N ARG A 175 9.38 19.94 3.60
CA ARG A 175 8.72 21.13 4.13
C ARG A 175 8.72 21.20 5.64
N LEU A 176 9.32 20.23 6.32
CA LEU A 176 9.41 20.14 7.78
C LEU A 176 8.05 20.29 8.50
N GLY A 177 6.96 19.82 7.87
CA GLY A 177 5.60 19.93 8.37
C GLY A 177 5.00 21.36 8.31
N GLU A 178 5.73 22.33 7.75
CA GLU A 178 5.29 23.73 7.67
C GLU A 178 4.39 23.98 6.46
N LYS A 179 3.13 24.35 6.68
CA LYS A 179 2.11 24.56 5.61
C LYS A 179 2.49 25.64 4.59
N ASP A 180 3.21 26.66 5.03
CA ASP A 180 3.61 27.79 4.18
C ASP A 180 4.94 27.55 3.45
N ASN A 181 5.66 26.50 3.81
CA ASN A 181 6.89 26.11 3.14
C ASN A 181 6.58 25.54 1.75
N LYS A 182 7.13 26.15 0.70
CA LYS A 182 6.90 25.77 -0.71
C LYS A 182 8.09 25.03 -1.31
N THR A 183 9.01 24.54 -0.49
CA THR A 183 10.15 23.75 -0.95
C THR A 183 9.66 22.54 -1.76
N LEU A 184 10.34 22.29 -2.87
CA LEU A 184 10.09 21.16 -3.78
C LEU A 184 11.32 20.28 -3.86
N PHE A 185 11.14 19.06 -4.31
CA PHE A 185 12.23 18.20 -4.72
C PHE A 185 13.07 18.87 -5.79
N SER A 186 14.38 18.73 -5.71
CA SER A 186 15.27 19.21 -6.76
C SER A 186 15.02 18.49 -8.09
N THR A 187 15.23 19.17 -9.20
CA THR A 187 14.88 18.68 -10.54
C THR A 187 15.70 17.47 -11.00
N ASP A 188 16.80 17.18 -10.34
CA ASP A 188 17.66 16.00 -10.56
C ASP A 188 17.27 14.79 -9.68
N THR A 189 16.17 14.90 -8.92
CA THR A 189 15.63 13.75 -8.17
C THR A 189 15.00 12.74 -9.13
N LEU A 190 15.45 11.50 -9.07
CA LEU A 190 14.92 10.40 -9.88
C LEU A 190 13.60 9.88 -9.28
N LEU A 191 12.55 9.87 -10.09
CA LEU A 191 11.24 9.39 -9.67
C LEU A 191 11.05 7.93 -10.11
N LEU A 192 10.78 7.04 -9.15
CA LEU A 192 10.61 5.60 -9.37
C LEU A 192 9.17 5.16 -9.10
N PRO A 193 8.62 4.23 -9.92
CA PRO A 193 7.21 3.88 -9.87
C PRO A 193 6.81 3.01 -8.67
N SER A 194 7.76 2.27 -8.08
CA SER A 194 7.45 1.31 -7.01
C SER A 194 8.45 1.36 -5.85
N SER A 195 8.06 0.81 -4.70
CA SER A 195 8.91 0.61 -3.53
C SER A 195 10.10 -0.28 -3.85
N GLU A 196 9.87 -1.39 -4.56
CA GLU A 196 10.93 -2.31 -4.99
C GLU A 196 11.96 -1.62 -5.89
N GLY A 197 11.52 -0.65 -6.72
CA GLY A 197 12.41 0.15 -7.56
C GLY A 197 13.38 0.99 -6.74
N ILE A 198 12.90 1.64 -5.67
CA ILE A 198 13.75 2.39 -4.72
C ILE A 198 14.78 1.46 -4.08
N ILE A 199 14.33 0.32 -3.53
CA ILE A 199 15.18 -0.67 -2.87
C ILE A 199 16.27 -1.19 -3.81
N ALA A 200 15.90 -1.56 -5.05
CA ALA A 200 16.83 -2.08 -6.04
C ALA A 200 17.91 -1.06 -6.44
N GLU A 201 17.52 0.21 -6.63
CA GLU A 201 18.46 1.27 -7.00
C GLU A 201 19.42 1.60 -5.86
N VAL A 202 18.93 1.75 -4.62
CA VAL A 202 19.78 1.99 -3.44
C VAL A 202 20.80 0.85 -3.25
N ARG A 203 20.38 -0.40 -3.45
CA ARG A 203 21.25 -1.57 -3.32
C ARG A 203 22.41 -1.54 -4.29
N GLN A 204 22.22 -1.05 -5.51
CA GLN A 204 23.22 -1.08 -6.58
C GLN A 204 24.05 0.20 -6.68
N ASN A 205 23.59 1.30 -6.09
CA ASN A 205 24.18 2.62 -6.26
C ASN A 205 24.74 3.16 -4.94
N PRO A 206 26.08 3.13 -4.73
CA PRO A 206 26.73 3.62 -3.51
C PRO A 206 26.48 5.13 -3.24
N ASN A 207 26.08 5.86 -4.26
CA ASN A 207 25.81 7.31 -4.15
C ASN A 207 24.36 7.63 -3.79
N ALA A 208 23.47 6.61 -3.83
CA ALA A 208 22.04 6.82 -3.68
C ALA A 208 21.61 7.08 -2.23
N ILE A 209 20.63 7.95 -2.10
CA ILE A 209 19.75 8.07 -0.96
C ILE A 209 18.31 7.86 -1.42
N GLY A 210 17.59 7.00 -0.75
CA GLY A 210 16.18 6.72 -1.00
C GLY A 210 15.37 6.76 0.29
N TYR A 211 14.07 6.60 0.17
CA TYR A 211 13.17 6.44 1.31
C TYR A 211 11.98 5.57 0.91
N ASP A 212 11.53 4.74 1.84
CA ASP A 212 10.29 3.96 1.67
C ASP A 212 9.76 3.49 3.03
N GLY A 213 8.58 2.85 3.03
CA GLY A 213 8.01 2.23 4.22
C GLY A 213 8.93 1.16 4.80
N LEU A 214 9.01 1.10 6.13
CA LEU A 214 9.90 0.18 6.87
C LEU A 214 9.69 -1.29 6.45
N GLY A 215 8.45 -1.71 6.17
CA GLY A 215 8.12 -3.07 5.72
C GLY A 215 8.72 -3.47 4.36
N TYR A 216 9.29 -2.53 3.60
CA TYR A 216 9.98 -2.81 2.34
C TYR A 216 11.51 -2.86 2.47
N VAL A 217 12.06 -2.41 3.60
CA VAL A 217 13.51 -2.31 3.76
C VAL A 217 14.09 -3.66 4.19
N PRO A 218 14.88 -4.32 3.34
CA PRO A 218 15.51 -5.58 3.70
C PRO A 218 16.75 -5.36 4.56
N ASP A 219 17.17 -6.39 5.28
CA ASP A 219 18.30 -6.36 6.21
C ASP A 219 19.66 -6.02 5.55
N ASP A 220 19.78 -6.19 4.24
CA ASP A 220 20.97 -5.89 3.47
C ASP A 220 21.14 -4.43 3.08
N LEU A 221 20.18 -3.57 3.40
CA LEU A 221 20.28 -2.13 3.22
C LEU A 221 20.52 -1.39 4.53
N LYS A 222 21.19 -0.26 4.44
CA LYS A 222 21.48 0.58 5.60
C LYS A 222 20.41 1.65 5.79
N MET A 223 19.77 1.64 6.96
CA MET A 223 18.87 2.71 7.40
C MET A 223 19.66 3.80 8.11
N ILE A 224 19.23 5.04 7.91
CA ILE A 224 19.77 6.24 8.57
C ILE A 224 18.98 6.49 9.84
N ALA A 225 19.67 6.68 10.96
CA ALA A 225 19.07 7.19 12.19
C ALA A 225 18.77 8.69 12.04
N ILE A 226 17.58 9.11 12.45
CA ILE A 226 17.09 10.48 12.20
C ILE A 226 16.88 11.21 13.50
N ALA A 227 17.44 12.43 13.59
CA ALA A 227 17.11 13.38 14.64
C ALA A 227 16.13 14.43 14.10
N GLU A 228 15.13 14.79 14.90
CA GLU A 228 14.15 15.83 14.53
C GLU A 228 14.82 17.20 14.38
N THR A 229 15.77 17.49 15.27
CA THR A 229 16.53 18.75 15.27
C THR A 229 18.01 18.49 15.52
N GLU A 230 18.85 19.47 15.19
CA GLU A 230 20.27 19.43 15.51
C GLU A 230 20.50 19.29 17.03
N GLY A 231 21.38 18.36 17.43
CA GLY A 231 21.63 18.01 18.82
C GLY A 231 20.55 17.15 19.49
N GLY A 232 19.51 16.78 18.77
CA GLY A 232 18.51 15.79 19.20
C GLY A 232 19.03 14.37 19.17
N ALA A 233 18.24 13.43 19.72
CA ALA A 233 18.55 12.00 19.65
C ALA A 233 18.36 11.47 18.22
N TYR A 234 19.34 10.73 17.74
CA TYR A 234 19.22 9.99 16.47
C TYR A 234 18.51 8.65 16.70
N VAL A 235 17.39 8.43 16.04
CA VAL A 235 16.51 7.28 16.21
C VAL A 235 16.39 6.51 14.90
N LEU A 236 16.55 5.19 14.96
CA LEU A 236 16.26 4.30 13.83
C LEU A 236 14.76 3.99 13.73
N PRO A 237 14.21 3.80 12.52
CA PRO A 237 12.85 3.34 12.36
C PRO A 237 12.70 1.91 12.88
N ALA A 238 11.74 1.69 13.75
CA ALA A 238 11.36 0.39 14.30
C ALA A 238 9.90 0.43 14.77
N ILE A 239 9.29 -0.73 14.97
CA ILE A 239 7.92 -0.83 15.52
C ILE A 239 7.85 -0.11 16.88
N GLU A 240 8.84 -0.33 17.72
CA GLU A 240 8.94 0.27 19.05
C GLU A 240 9.02 1.80 18.99
N THR A 241 9.90 2.34 18.13
CA THR A 241 10.13 3.79 18.01
C THR A 241 8.99 4.54 17.32
N VAL A 242 8.14 3.84 16.56
CA VAL A 242 6.87 4.38 16.06
C VAL A 242 5.83 4.39 17.19
N ASN A 243 5.74 3.33 17.97
CA ASN A 243 4.76 3.21 19.06
C ASN A 243 5.02 4.21 20.20
N ASP A 244 6.26 4.43 20.57
CA ASP A 244 6.66 5.40 21.60
C ASP A 244 6.81 6.83 21.07
N LYS A 245 6.60 7.02 19.75
CA LYS A 245 6.65 8.30 19.04
C LYS A 245 8.01 9.00 19.08
N THR A 246 9.08 8.25 19.21
CA THR A 246 10.45 8.78 19.18
C THR A 246 11.00 8.90 17.76
N TYR A 247 10.50 8.08 16.80
CA TYR A 247 10.88 8.20 15.40
C TYR A 247 10.10 9.30 14.69
N PRO A 248 10.77 10.30 14.06
CA PRO A 248 10.09 11.52 13.61
C PRO A 248 9.31 11.38 12.30
N ILE A 249 9.51 10.31 11.52
CA ILE A 249 8.87 10.14 10.20
C ILE A 249 7.95 8.90 10.23
N ALA A 250 6.88 8.99 11.01
CA ALA A 250 5.87 7.94 11.13
C ALA A 250 4.49 8.46 10.70
N ARG A 251 3.67 7.58 10.12
CA ARG A 251 2.34 7.91 9.59
C ARG A 251 1.35 6.78 9.77
N ASP A 252 0.07 7.11 9.71
CA ASP A 252 -1.00 6.13 9.57
C ASP A 252 -1.13 5.68 8.10
N LEU A 253 -1.59 4.45 7.94
CA LEU A 253 -1.98 3.86 6.67
C LEU A 253 -3.50 3.66 6.66
N TYR A 254 -4.10 3.94 5.52
CA TYR A 254 -5.54 4.09 5.41
C TYR A 254 -6.16 3.20 4.34
N MET A 255 -7.38 2.76 4.61
CA MET A 255 -8.34 2.33 3.60
C MET A 255 -9.51 3.30 3.61
N TYR A 256 -9.94 3.73 2.42
CA TYR A 256 -11.11 4.58 2.26
C TYR A 256 -12.24 3.82 1.56
N THR A 257 -13.46 4.02 2.04
CA THR A 257 -14.69 3.46 1.44
C THR A 257 -15.67 4.57 1.08
N ASN A 258 -16.64 4.28 0.22
CA ASN A 258 -17.74 5.20 -0.06
C ASN A 258 -18.86 5.03 0.97
N GLY A 259 -18.94 5.91 1.94
CA GLY A 259 -19.82 5.78 3.11
C GLY A 259 -19.33 4.70 4.08
N GLU A 260 -20.12 4.50 5.15
CA GLU A 260 -19.88 3.40 6.09
C GLU A 260 -19.96 2.05 5.36
N PRO A 261 -18.95 1.18 5.49
CA PRO A 261 -18.94 -0.09 4.78
C PRO A 261 -20.09 -1.01 5.28
N THR A 262 -20.64 -1.77 4.36
CA THR A 262 -21.69 -2.76 4.62
C THR A 262 -21.34 -4.10 3.98
N GLY A 263 -22.07 -5.17 4.37
CA GLY A 263 -21.88 -6.50 3.80
C GLY A 263 -20.43 -6.98 3.89
N ILE A 264 -19.94 -7.58 2.82
CA ILE A 264 -18.61 -8.21 2.78
C ILE A 264 -17.46 -7.22 2.95
N THR A 265 -17.60 -6.00 2.46
CA THR A 265 -16.57 -4.95 2.65
C THR A 265 -16.43 -4.60 4.13
N LYS A 266 -17.53 -4.53 4.86
CA LYS A 266 -17.49 -4.33 6.32
C LYS A 266 -16.85 -5.51 7.03
N GLU A 267 -17.27 -6.72 6.71
CA GLU A 267 -16.74 -7.95 7.32
C GLU A 267 -15.22 -8.06 7.08
N TYR A 268 -14.75 -7.74 5.89
CA TYR A 268 -13.32 -7.73 5.57
C TYR A 268 -12.54 -6.65 6.34
N LEU A 269 -13.06 -5.42 6.44
CA LEU A 269 -12.42 -4.34 7.21
C LEU A 269 -12.42 -4.65 8.72
N ASP A 270 -13.49 -5.22 9.25
CA ASP A 270 -13.55 -5.66 10.65
C ASP A 270 -12.51 -6.77 10.91
N TRP A 271 -12.33 -7.71 9.97
CA TRP A 271 -11.32 -8.75 10.07
C TRP A 271 -9.90 -8.17 9.98
N ILE A 272 -9.62 -7.21 9.06
CA ILE A 272 -8.33 -6.50 8.98
C ILE A 272 -7.96 -5.90 10.34
N LEU A 273 -8.92 -5.39 11.09
CA LEU A 273 -8.72 -4.81 12.41
C LEU A 273 -8.73 -5.85 13.56
N SER A 274 -8.86 -7.12 13.27
CA SER A 274 -8.76 -8.20 14.26
C SER A 274 -7.33 -8.45 14.73
N ALA A 275 -7.14 -9.09 15.87
CA ALA A 275 -5.82 -9.44 16.38
C ALA A 275 -5.04 -10.36 15.41
N GLU A 276 -5.74 -11.28 14.72
CA GLU A 276 -5.14 -12.17 13.73
C GLU A 276 -4.56 -11.39 12.55
N ALA A 277 -5.35 -10.55 11.91
CA ALA A 277 -4.91 -9.76 10.76
C ALA A 277 -3.84 -8.72 11.14
N GLN A 278 -3.87 -8.21 12.36
CA GLN A 278 -2.84 -7.29 12.88
C GLN A 278 -1.51 -8.01 13.19
N THR A 279 -1.50 -9.32 13.40
CA THR A 279 -0.25 -10.11 13.44
C THR A 279 0.47 -10.06 12.09
N ILE A 280 -0.26 -10.15 10.97
CA ILE A 280 0.31 -10.02 9.62
C ILE A 280 0.95 -8.64 9.41
N VAL A 281 0.36 -7.57 9.98
CA VAL A 281 0.95 -6.22 9.95
C VAL A 281 2.35 -6.23 10.56
N ALA A 282 2.51 -6.81 11.75
CA ALA A 282 3.81 -6.87 12.42
C ALA A 282 4.81 -7.78 11.67
N GLU A 283 4.37 -8.92 11.14
CA GLU A 283 5.20 -9.85 10.38
C GLU A 283 5.78 -9.22 9.10
N LEU A 284 5.06 -8.28 8.49
CA LEU A 284 5.50 -7.53 7.32
C LEU A 284 6.23 -6.22 7.66
N GLY A 285 6.61 -6.00 8.93
CA GLY A 285 7.41 -4.85 9.35
C GLY A 285 6.61 -3.54 9.49
N PHE A 286 5.29 -3.59 9.42
CA PHE A 286 4.42 -2.46 9.73
C PHE A 286 4.05 -2.44 11.22
N VAL A 287 3.45 -1.36 11.68
CA VAL A 287 3.08 -1.17 13.08
C VAL A 287 1.58 -1.40 13.25
N PRO A 288 1.15 -2.40 14.03
CA PRO A 288 -0.26 -2.64 14.31
C PRO A 288 -0.95 -1.45 14.98
N VAL A 289 -2.26 -1.30 14.74
CA VAL A 289 -3.10 -0.26 15.36
C VAL A 289 -3.79 -0.73 16.65
N LYS A 290 -3.72 -2.04 16.93
CA LYS A 290 -4.28 -2.68 18.14
C LYS A 290 -3.28 -3.63 18.76
#